data_a53c480258a04a52f61c8a21dc5ca0d7
#
_entry.id   a53c480258a04a52f61c8a21dc5ca0d7
#
_cell.length_a   1.000
_cell.length_b   1.000
_cell.length_c   1.000
_cell.angle_alpha   90.00
_cell.angle_beta   90.00
_cell.angle_gamma   90.00
#
_symmetry.space_group_name_H-M   'P 1'
#
loop_
_entity.id
_entity.type
_entity.pdbx_description
1 polymer ?
#
loop_
_entity_poly.entity_id
_entity_poly.type
_entity_poly.pdbx_seq_one_letter_code
_entity_poly.pdbx_strand_id
1 'polypeptide(L)'
;MKRHHIQINRYPSAKGPSRGALLFVHGAYTHSAYWEFNFIPFFRKRGFDCFSLDLSGHGASAGRERLDEFGIDDYADDIARAVDAIGQPPTIVGHSMGCLATQRYLERGEARAAVFLAPVPSTGTAGSALQLALRHPRYFEALEEVVNGVFSEENNDLMAKIYFSPEATGGDVLAFLPTVGPESRQAVMEMAMLAARPRVGRRTLPVLVIGGEDDVVFPPSHLFFTALPWRAEVIRVPNAGHMLPIDTHWQRVATHILEWVVRE
;
A
#
# COMPACT_ATOMS: atom_id res chain seq x y z
N MET A 1 0.87 -20.26 16.82
CA MET A 1 2.14 -20.11 16.08
C MET A 1 3.17 -19.37 16.92
N LYS A 2 4.48 -19.74 16.87
CA LYS A 2 5.53 -18.94 17.52
C LYS A 2 5.59 -17.57 16.82
N ARG A 3 5.49 -16.48 17.57
CA ARG A 3 5.61 -15.12 17.02
C ARG A 3 7.03 -14.94 16.46
N HIS A 4 7.16 -14.80 15.15
CA HIS A 4 8.40 -14.42 14.49
C HIS A 4 8.59 -12.91 14.57
N HIS A 5 9.79 -12.42 14.30
CA HIS A 5 10.09 -10.98 14.28
C HIS A 5 9.41 -10.30 13.10
N ILE A 6 8.76 -9.16 13.35
CA ILE A 6 8.36 -8.20 12.32
C ILE A 6 9.13 -6.88 12.53
N GLN A 7 9.57 -6.29 11.43
CA GLN A 7 10.28 -5.02 11.45
C GLN A 7 9.29 -3.86 11.47
N ILE A 8 9.41 -3.04 12.50
CA ILE A 8 8.66 -1.78 12.65
C ILE A 8 9.69 -0.67 12.80
N ASN A 9 9.71 0.24 11.85
CA ASN A 9 10.60 1.40 11.87
C ASN A 9 9.86 2.59 12.46
N ARG A 10 10.52 3.32 13.37
CA ARG A 10 9.98 4.53 13.98
C ARG A 10 10.75 5.76 13.51
N TYR A 11 10.03 6.78 13.08
CA TYR A 11 10.56 8.06 12.62
C TYR A 11 9.88 9.19 13.41
N PRO A 12 10.47 9.66 14.51
CA PRO A 12 9.86 10.70 15.33
C PRO A 12 9.60 11.98 14.56
N SER A 13 8.61 12.75 15.00
CA SER A 13 8.32 14.09 14.51
C SER A 13 9.61 14.94 14.46
N ALA A 14 9.82 15.65 13.36
CA ALA A 14 10.92 16.60 13.22
C ALA A 14 10.54 18.01 13.71
N LYS A 15 9.32 18.20 14.27
CA LYS A 15 8.76 19.51 14.58
C LYS A 15 8.08 19.54 15.98
N GLY A 16 8.89 19.36 17.04
CA GLY A 16 8.37 19.44 18.41
C GLY A 16 7.43 18.28 18.80
N PRO A 17 6.48 18.52 19.71
CA PRO A 17 5.51 17.50 20.13
C PRO A 17 4.72 16.92 18.96
N SER A 18 4.52 15.62 18.99
CA SER A 18 3.81 14.91 17.92
C SER A 18 2.33 15.31 17.84
N ARG A 19 1.83 15.49 16.64
CA ARG A 19 0.41 15.72 16.33
C ARG A 19 -0.40 14.42 16.26
N GLY A 20 0.27 13.27 16.30
CA GLY A 20 -0.29 11.94 16.21
C GLY A 20 0.62 10.97 15.47
N ALA A 21 0.24 9.70 15.47
CA ALA A 21 0.98 8.63 14.83
C ALA A 21 0.39 8.27 13.46
N LEU A 22 1.24 8.10 12.45
CA LEU A 22 0.91 7.55 11.14
C LEU A 22 1.62 6.22 10.99
N LEU A 23 0.88 5.14 10.67
CA LEU A 23 1.43 3.82 10.36
C LEU A 23 1.28 3.56 8.86
N PHE A 24 2.39 3.37 8.16
CA PHE A 24 2.45 3.08 6.74
C PHE A 24 2.57 1.58 6.48
N VAL A 25 1.65 1.03 5.67
CA VAL A 25 1.59 -0.40 5.31
C VAL A 25 1.77 -0.55 3.81
N HIS A 26 2.82 -1.27 3.41
CA HIS A 26 3.21 -1.43 2.01
C HIS A 26 2.28 -2.34 1.20
N GLY A 27 2.38 -2.24 -0.13
CA GLY A 27 1.69 -3.08 -1.10
C GLY A 27 2.39 -4.42 -1.37
N ALA A 28 1.85 -5.19 -2.33
CA ALA A 28 2.46 -6.43 -2.79
C ALA A 28 3.79 -6.20 -3.53
N TYR A 29 4.64 -7.22 -3.55
CA TYR A 29 5.93 -7.25 -4.24
C TYR A 29 6.94 -6.19 -3.81
N THR A 30 6.80 -5.63 -2.60
CA THR A 30 7.66 -4.56 -2.08
C THR A 30 7.79 -4.64 -0.57
N HIS A 31 8.50 -3.68 0.05
CA HIS A 31 8.60 -3.53 1.50
C HIS A 31 8.60 -2.05 1.89
N SER A 32 8.63 -1.76 3.19
CA SER A 32 8.35 -0.42 3.74
C SER A 32 9.30 0.70 3.30
N ALA A 33 10.48 0.39 2.77
CA ALA A 33 11.52 1.41 2.47
C ALA A 33 11.06 2.47 1.46
N TYR A 34 10.16 2.17 0.53
CA TYR A 34 9.70 3.18 -0.43
C TYR A 34 8.93 4.35 0.21
N TRP A 35 8.39 4.17 1.41
CA TRP A 35 7.78 5.27 2.17
C TRP A 35 8.78 6.34 2.60
N GLU A 36 10.07 5.94 2.72
CA GLU A 36 11.16 6.83 3.14
C GLU A 36 11.58 7.82 2.06
N PHE A 37 11.25 7.56 0.79
CA PHE A 37 11.59 8.47 -0.30
C PHE A 37 10.88 9.82 -0.16
N ASN A 38 9.59 9.79 0.17
CA ASN A 38 8.77 10.99 0.15
C ASN A 38 7.87 11.15 1.38
N PHE A 39 7.03 10.16 1.69
CA PHE A 39 5.95 10.32 2.67
C PHE A 39 6.47 10.49 4.09
N ILE A 40 7.37 9.65 4.54
CA ILE A 40 7.91 9.74 5.90
C ILE A 40 8.59 11.11 6.12
N PRO A 41 9.53 11.60 5.27
CA PRO A 41 10.09 12.93 5.43
C PRO A 41 9.05 14.05 5.38
N PHE A 42 8.03 13.92 4.52
CA PHE A 42 6.97 14.92 4.38
C PHE A 42 6.15 15.07 5.66
N PHE A 43 5.67 13.97 6.25
CA PHE A 43 4.82 14.00 7.44
C PHE A 43 5.59 14.31 8.71
N ARG A 44 6.84 13.82 8.85
CA ARG A 44 7.71 14.19 9.98
C ARG A 44 7.95 15.70 10.06
N LYS A 45 8.25 16.34 8.93
CA LYS A 45 8.42 17.81 8.85
C LYS A 45 7.13 18.57 9.20
N ARG A 46 5.97 17.89 9.22
CA ARG A 46 4.66 18.47 9.57
C ARG A 46 4.17 18.10 10.97
N GLY A 47 5.04 17.44 11.76
CA GLY A 47 4.82 17.20 13.16
C GLY A 47 4.17 15.87 13.49
N PHE A 48 4.20 14.88 12.60
CA PHE A 48 3.70 13.54 12.88
C PHE A 48 4.83 12.58 13.25
N ASP A 49 4.58 11.69 14.21
CA ASP A 49 5.37 10.49 14.37
C ASP A 49 4.98 9.51 13.27
N CYS A 50 5.96 9.05 12.50
CA CYS A 50 5.72 8.10 11.43
C CYS A 50 6.27 6.73 11.82
N PHE A 51 5.56 5.70 11.42
CA PHE A 51 5.96 4.30 11.57
C PHE A 51 5.79 3.62 10.22
N SER A 52 6.71 2.72 9.86
CA SER A 52 6.55 1.84 8.73
C SER A 52 6.73 0.39 9.16
N LEU A 53 6.01 -0.51 8.52
CA LEU A 53 5.94 -1.92 8.83
C LEU A 53 6.39 -2.73 7.61
N ASP A 54 7.36 -3.62 7.80
CA ASP A 54 7.56 -4.74 6.86
C ASP A 54 6.64 -5.88 7.27
N LEU A 55 5.74 -6.30 6.38
CA LEU A 55 4.87 -7.43 6.57
C LEU A 55 5.68 -8.73 6.66
N SER A 56 5.13 -9.77 7.27
CA SER A 56 5.77 -11.09 7.40
C SER A 56 6.35 -11.58 6.07
N GLY A 57 7.63 -11.97 6.07
CA GLY A 57 8.35 -12.42 4.89
C GLY A 57 8.88 -11.31 3.96
N HIS A 58 8.60 -10.04 4.25
CA HIS A 58 9.06 -8.89 3.45
C HIS A 58 10.14 -8.09 4.17
N GLY A 59 10.97 -7.38 3.40
CA GLY A 59 12.01 -6.48 3.93
C GLY A 59 12.89 -7.14 4.98
N ALA A 60 12.96 -6.55 6.16
CA ALA A 60 13.70 -7.05 7.31
C ALA A 60 12.85 -7.91 8.28
N SER A 61 11.58 -8.14 7.99
CA SER A 61 10.74 -9.07 8.73
C SER A 61 11.14 -10.52 8.45
N ALA A 62 11.07 -11.36 9.49
CA ALA A 62 11.35 -12.79 9.35
C ALA A 62 10.23 -13.52 8.57
N GLY A 63 10.53 -14.73 8.10
CA GLY A 63 9.57 -15.61 7.43
C GLY A 63 9.71 -15.66 5.91
N ARG A 64 10.78 -15.10 5.34
CA ARG A 64 11.04 -15.13 3.89
C ARG A 64 11.07 -16.56 3.34
N GLU A 65 11.62 -17.50 4.09
CA GLU A 65 11.74 -18.91 3.72
C GLU A 65 10.39 -19.65 3.61
N ARG A 66 9.34 -19.05 4.12
CA ARG A 66 7.97 -19.57 4.09
C ARG A 66 6.95 -18.50 3.68
N LEU A 67 7.36 -17.58 2.81
CA LEU A 67 6.56 -16.46 2.35
C LEU A 67 5.18 -16.91 1.84
N ASP A 68 5.12 -18.03 1.11
CA ASP A 68 3.90 -18.56 0.52
C ASP A 68 2.86 -19.08 1.54
N GLU A 69 3.23 -19.17 2.83
CA GLU A 69 2.30 -19.56 3.90
C GLU A 69 1.52 -18.37 4.49
N PHE A 70 1.94 -17.13 4.20
CA PHE A 70 1.29 -15.95 4.73
C PHE A 70 0.12 -15.51 3.83
N GLY A 71 -1.05 -15.32 4.44
CA GLY A 71 -2.22 -14.74 3.82
C GLY A 71 -2.48 -13.30 4.28
N ILE A 72 -3.55 -12.71 3.77
CA ILE A 72 -3.97 -11.35 4.12
C ILE A 72 -4.33 -11.22 5.62
N ASP A 73 -4.84 -12.28 6.22
CA ASP A 73 -5.15 -12.29 7.66
C ASP A 73 -3.88 -12.30 8.53
N ASP A 74 -2.79 -12.94 8.09
CA ASP A 74 -1.48 -12.87 8.76
C ASP A 74 -0.90 -11.44 8.67
N TYR A 75 -1.04 -10.78 7.53
CA TYR A 75 -0.65 -9.38 7.36
C TYR A 75 -1.50 -8.42 8.22
N ALA A 76 -2.76 -8.75 8.45
CA ALA A 76 -3.60 -8.01 9.39
C ALA A 76 -3.15 -8.22 10.85
N ASP A 77 -2.64 -9.39 11.20
CA ASP A 77 -2.03 -9.66 12.51
C ASP A 77 -0.72 -8.89 12.70
N ASP A 78 0.08 -8.73 11.64
CA ASP A 78 1.28 -7.88 11.67
C ASP A 78 0.93 -6.41 11.93
N ILE A 79 -0.14 -5.90 11.30
CA ILE A 79 -0.65 -4.55 11.58
C ILE A 79 -1.08 -4.44 13.05
N ALA A 80 -1.78 -5.44 13.60
CA ALA A 80 -2.17 -5.45 15.02
C ALA A 80 -0.93 -5.34 15.94
N ARG A 81 0.12 -6.08 15.64
CA ARG A 81 1.39 -6.03 16.40
C ARG A 81 2.07 -4.67 16.29
N ALA A 82 2.00 -4.03 15.12
CA ALA A 82 2.54 -2.70 14.93
C ALA A 82 1.76 -1.66 15.74
N VAL A 83 0.43 -1.74 15.76
CA VAL A 83 -0.42 -0.85 16.55
C VAL A 83 -0.17 -1.03 18.05
N ASP A 84 -0.03 -2.28 18.51
CA ASP A 84 0.34 -2.58 19.90
C ASP A 84 1.70 -1.95 20.28
N ALA A 85 2.69 -2.05 19.38
CA ALA A 85 4.02 -1.47 19.59
C ALA A 85 4.00 0.08 19.61
N ILE A 86 3.10 0.71 18.86
CA ILE A 86 2.90 2.17 18.86
C ILE A 86 2.28 2.64 20.19
N GLY A 87 1.45 1.81 20.82
CA GLY A 87 0.85 2.06 22.13
C GLY A 87 -0.32 3.03 22.11
N GLN A 88 -0.78 3.47 20.95
CA GLN A 88 -1.99 4.29 20.74
C GLN A 88 -2.55 4.03 19.34
N PRO A 89 -3.86 4.18 19.12
CA PRO A 89 -4.46 4.03 17.79
C PRO A 89 -3.88 5.04 16.78
N PRO A 90 -3.12 4.59 15.74
CA PRO A 90 -2.59 5.49 14.73
C PRO A 90 -3.62 5.79 13.64
N THR A 91 -3.36 6.77 12.78
CA THR A 91 -3.93 6.78 11.44
C THR A 91 -3.15 5.80 10.58
N ILE A 92 -3.82 4.81 10.00
CA ILE A 92 -3.17 3.78 9.17
C ILE A 92 -3.27 4.19 7.71
N VAL A 93 -2.13 4.26 7.03
CA VAL A 93 -2.04 4.56 5.60
C VAL A 93 -1.59 3.30 4.88
N GLY A 94 -2.53 2.60 4.25
CA GLY A 94 -2.25 1.42 3.44
C GLY A 94 -2.11 1.77 1.95
N HIS A 95 -1.27 1.03 1.24
CA HIS A 95 -1.14 1.11 -0.21
C HIS A 95 -1.43 -0.25 -0.86
N SER A 96 -2.25 -0.27 -1.90
CA SER A 96 -2.54 -1.47 -2.70
C SER A 96 -2.98 -2.66 -1.82
N MET A 97 -2.23 -3.77 -1.77
CA MET A 97 -2.46 -4.91 -0.86
C MET A 97 -2.51 -4.48 0.61
N GLY A 98 -1.68 -3.52 1.03
CA GLY A 98 -1.68 -2.98 2.39
C GLY A 98 -3.02 -2.35 2.80
N CYS A 99 -3.80 -1.84 1.83
CA CYS A 99 -5.18 -1.39 2.09
C CYS A 99 -6.08 -2.57 2.49
N LEU A 100 -5.91 -3.71 1.84
CA LEU A 100 -6.70 -4.90 2.13
C LEU A 100 -6.34 -5.47 3.50
N ALA A 101 -5.04 -5.62 3.80
CA ALA A 101 -4.59 -6.04 5.13
C ALA A 101 -5.10 -5.08 6.22
N THR A 102 -5.07 -3.76 5.97
CA THR A 102 -5.64 -2.76 6.87
C THR A 102 -7.15 -2.93 7.07
N GLN A 103 -7.92 -3.18 6.00
CA GLN A 103 -9.35 -3.45 6.11
C GLN A 103 -9.63 -4.71 6.94
N ARG A 104 -8.82 -5.77 6.79
CA ARG A 104 -8.90 -6.98 7.63
C ARG A 104 -8.58 -6.71 9.09
N TYR A 105 -7.52 -5.96 9.35
CA TYR A 105 -7.20 -5.52 10.70
C TYR A 105 -8.37 -4.78 11.34
N LEU A 106 -8.97 -3.83 10.63
CA LEU A 106 -10.07 -2.99 11.11
C LEU A 106 -11.38 -3.74 11.39
N GLU A 107 -11.53 -4.98 10.96
CA GLU A 107 -12.66 -5.85 11.38
C GLU A 107 -12.62 -6.11 12.90
N ARG A 108 -11.44 -6.10 13.52
CA ARG A 108 -11.21 -6.48 14.92
C ARG A 108 -10.35 -5.51 15.73
N GLY A 109 -9.52 -4.71 15.05
CA GLY A 109 -8.60 -3.75 15.67
C GLY A 109 -9.13 -2.32 15.64
N GLU A 110 -8.39 -1.41 16.26
CA GLU A 110 -8.73 0.01 16.36
C GLU A 110 -7.68 0.88 15.68
N ALA A 111 -8.14 1.96 15.05
CA ALA A 111 -7.33 3.02 14.51
C ALA A 111 -8.02 4.36 14.76
N ARG A 112 -7.27 5.45 14.76
CA ARG A 112 -7.83 6.81 14.77
C ARG A 112 -8.57 7.09 13.47
N ALA A 113 -7.96 6.72 12.34
CA ALA A 113 -8.50 6.89 10.99
C ALA A 113 -7.78 5.92 10.03
N ALA A 114 -8.26 5.79 8.79
CA ALA A 114 -7.58 5.03 7.77
C ALA A 114 -7.53 5.76 6.43
N VAL A 115 -6.43 5.61 5.70
CA VAL A 115 -6.24 6.10 4.34
C VAL A 115 -5.90 4.92 3.44
N PHE A 116 -6.68 4.72 2.38
CA PHE A 116 -6.48 3.66 1.40
C PHE A 116 -5.98 4.27 0.09
N LEU A 117 -4.72 4.00 -0.27
CA LEU A 117 -4.07 4.46 -1.49
C LEU A 117 -4.10 3.36 -2.55
N ALA A 118 -4.68 3.64 -3.71
CA ALA A 118 -4.82 2.70 -4.82
C ALA A 118 -5.26 1.30 -4.35
N PRO A 119 -6.39 1.18 -3.62
CA PRO A 119 -6.76 -0.06 -2.93
C PRO A 119 -7.11 -1.18 -3.89
N VAL A 120 -6.83 -2.40 -3.50
CA VAL A 120 -7.30 -3.61 -4.18
C VAL A 120 -8.81 -3.53 -4.40
N PRO A 121 -9.31 -3.78 -5.62
CA PRO A 121 -10.74 -3.74 -5.93
C PRO A 121 -11.56 -4.64 -5.01
N SER A 122 -12.76 -4.19 -4.64
CA SER A 122 -13.68 -5.00 -3.83
C SER A 122 -14.13 -6.29 -4.52
N THR A 123 -14.01 -6.35 -5.84
CA THR A 123 -14.32 -7.51 -6.68
C THR A 123 -13.15 -8.50 -6.79
N GLY A 124 -12.00 -8.20 -6.17
CA GLY A 124 -10.75 -8.94 -6.34
C GLY A 124 -9.94 -8.48 -7.56
N THR A 125 -8.73 -9.02 -7.68
CA THR A 125 -7.77 -8.60 -8.71
C THR A 125 -7.84 -9.41 -10.00
N ALA A 126 -8.62 -10.50 -10.06
CA ALA A 126 -8.64 -11.38 -11.24
C ALA A 126 -9.02 -10.65 -12.54
N GLY A 127 -10.00 -9.73 -12.49
CA GLY A 127 -10.38 -8.92 -13.66
C GLY A 127 -9.27 -7.97 -14.11
N SER A 128 -8.60 -7.30 -13.19
CA SER A 128 -7.46 -6.42 -13.47
C SER A 128 -6.27 -7.21 -14.04
N ALA A 129 -5.98 -8.38 -13.47
CA ALA A 129 -4.91 -9.26 -13.96
C ALA A 129 -5.16 -9.71 -15.40
N LEU A 130 -6.41 -10.08 -15.74
CA LEU A 130 -6.79 -10.43 -17.10
C LEU A 130 -6.63 -9.23 -18.05
N GLN A 131 -7.05 -8.04 -17.66
CA GLN A 131 -6.88 -6.83 -18.47
C GLN A 131 -5.39 -6.51 -18.70
N LEU A 132 -4.54 -6.64 -17.67
CA LEU A 132 -3.10 -6.46 -17.78
C LEU A 132 -2.50 -7.47 -18.75
N ALA A 133 -2.87 -8.76 -18.65
CA ALA A 133 -2.39 -9.80 -19.56
C ALA A 133 -2.76 -9.52 -21.03
N LEU A 134 -3.98 -9.01 -21.28
CA LEU A 134 -4.44 -8.71 -22.62
C LEU A 134 -3.80 -7.43 -23.22
N ARG A 135 -3.61 -6.40 -22.39
CA ARG A 135 -3.05 -5.11 -22.84
C ARG A 135 -1.53 -5.08 -22.85
N HIS A 136 -0.91 -5.84 -21.98
CA HIS A 136 0.54 -5.94 -21.78
C HIS A 136 0.95 -7.41 -21.67
N PRO A 137 1.01 -8.16 -22.79
CA PRO A 137 1.24 -9.62 -22.78
C PRO A 137 2.49 -10.07 -22.04
N ARG A 138 3.55 -9.24 -22.03
CA ARG A 138 4.79 -9.50 -21.30
C ARG A 138 4.77 -9.14 -19.80
N TYR A 139 3.66 -8.59 -19.30
CA TYR A 139 3.61 -8.04 -17.94
C TYR A 139 4.02 -9.04 -16.85
N PHE A 140 3.45 -10.24 -16.87
CA PHE A 140 3.71 -11.23 -15.82
C PHE A 140 5.14 -11.79 -15.91
N GLU A 141 5.67 -11.97 -17.12
CA GLU A 141 7.07 -12.37 -17.36
C GLU A 141 8.03 -11.29 -16.84
N ALA A 142 7.81 -10.04 -17.22
CA ALA A 142 8.63 -8.92 -16.80
C ALA A 142 8.55 -8.68 -15.27
N LEU A 143 7.37 -8.86 -14.66
CA LEU A 143 7.22 -8.79 -13.20
C LEU A 143 8.05 -9.87 -12.50
N GLU A 144 7.98 -11.11 -12.98
CA GLU A 144 8.79 -12.22 -12.46
C GLU A 144 10.29 -11.96 -12.59
N GLU A 145 10.73 -11.46 -13.76
CA GLU A 145 12.12 -11.08 -14.00
C GLU A 145 12.59 -10.00 -13.03
N VAL A 146 11.81 -8.91 -12.87
CA VAL A 146 12.14 -7.81 -11.97
C VAL A 146 12.16 -8.27 -10.51
N VAL A 147 11.21 -9.08 -10.08
CA VAL A 147 11.16 -9.66 -8.72
C VAL A 147 12.37 -10.55 -8.43
N ASN A 148 12.90 -11.22 -9.44
CA ASN A 148 14.12 -12.03 -9.37
C ASN A 148 15.42 -11.25 -9.62
N GLY A 149 15.34 -9.91 -9.69
CA GLY A 149 16.52 -9.04 -9.84
C GLY A 149 17.04 -8.92 -11.27
N VAL A 150 16.27 -9.31 -12.27
CA VAL A 150 16.61 -9.15 -13.69
C VAL A 150 16.04 -7.81 -14.18
N PHE A 151 16.90 -6.80 -14.22
CA PHE A 151 16.54 -5.43 -14.62
C PHE A 151 17.05 -5.15 -16.03
N SER A 152 16.15 -5.04 -17.00
CA SER A 152 16.42 -4.59 -18.36
C SER A 152 15.73 -3.25 -18.61
N GLU A 153 16.20 -2.47 -19.57
CA GLU A 153 15.56 -1.22 -19.99
C GLU A 153 14.09 -1.47 -20.39
N GLU A 154 13.84 -2.54 -21.17
CA GLU A 154 12.48 -2.93 -21.58
C GLU A 154 11.56 -3.23 -20.40
N ASN A 155 12.04 -3.97 -19.39
CA ASN A 155 11.26 -4.27 -18.19
C ASN A 155 11.01 -3.01 -17.37
N ASN A 156 12.01 -2.16 -17.21
CA ASN A 156 11.88 -0.91 -16.45
C ASN A 156 10.86 0.02 -17.10
N ASP A 157 10.88 0.17 -18.42
CA ASP A 157 9.92 0.96 -19.18
C ASP A 157 8.51 0.38 -19.09
N LEU A 158 8.37 -0.94 -19.13
CA LEU A 158 7.09 -1.60 -18.96
C LEU A 158 6.53 -1.38 -17.52
N MET A 159 7.38 -1.52 -16.49
CA MET A 159 6.99 -1.25 -15.10
C MET A 159 6.64 0.23 -14.89
N ALA A 160 7.41 1.15 -15.48
CA ALA A 160 7.08 2.58 -15.45
C ALA A 160 5.68 2.82 -16.02
N LYS A 161 5.41 2.31 -17.21
CA LYS A 161 4.13 2.47 -17.91
C LYS A 161 2.93 1.90 -17.15
N ILE A 162 3.13 0.85 -16.36
CA ILE A 162 2.03 0.16 -15.65
C ILE A 162 1.79 0.76 -14.27
N TYR A 163 2.86 1.11 -13.55
CA TYR A 163 2.75 1.47 -12.14
C TYR A 163 2.81 2.96 -11.85
N PHE A 164 3.35 3.76 -12.78
CA PHE A 164 3.59 5.18 -12.55
C PHE A 164 2.73 6.05 -13.48
N SER A 165 2.79 7.36 -13.25
CA SER A 165 2.16 8.36 -14.11
C SER A 165 2.76 8.32 -15.53
N PRO A 166 2.03 8.84 -16.54
CA PRO A 166 2.52 8.90 -17.91
C PRO A 166 3.82 9.68 -18.09
N GLU A 167 4.11 10.62 -17.18
CA GLU A 167 5.34 11.43 -17.19
C GLU A 167 6.54 10.73 -16.53
N ALA A 168 6.30 9.62 -15.82
CA ALA A 168 7.36 8.88 -15.15
C ALA A 168 8.32 8.24 -16.16
N THR A 169 9.58 8.22 -15.81
CA THR A 169 10.65 7.66 -16.63
C THR A 169 11.16 6.34 -16.05
N GLY A 170 11.91 5.57 -16.82
CA GLY A 170 12.62 4.40 -16.33
C GLY A 170 13.56 4.74 -15.14
N GLY A 171 14.06 5.98 -15.07
CA GLY A 171 14.86 6.47 -13.94
C GLY A 171 14.09 6.50 -12.61
N ASP A 172 12.81 6.84 -12.63
CA ASP A 172 11.96 6.84 -11.43
C ASP A 172 11.74 5.40 -10.92
N VAL A 173 11.62 4.46 -11.84
CA VAL A 173 11.52 3.03 -11.51
C VAL A 173 12.81 2.51 -10.89
N LEU A 174 13.99 2.89 -11.42
CA LEU A 174 15.29 2.46 -10.91
C LEU A 174 15.45 2.76 -9.40
N ALA A 175 14.98 3.91 -8.93
CA ALA A 175 15.02 4.26 -7.52
C ALA A 175 14.16 3.33 -6.64
N PHE A 176 13.09 2.78 -7.21
CA PHE A 176 12.17 1.87 -6.53
C PHE A 176 12.62 0.40 -6.55
N LEU A 177 13.34 -0.03 -7.58
CA LEU A 177 13.74 -1.45 -7.75
C LEU A 177 14.35 -2.11 -6.51
N PRO A 178 15.21 -1.44 -5.71
CA PRO A 178 15.75 -2.04 -4.49
C PRO A 178 14.69 -2.44 -3.46
N THR A 179 13.46 -1.92 -3.56
CA THR A 179 12.36 -2.27 -2.67
C THR A 179 11.49 -3.40 -3.22
N VAL A 180 11.71 -3.83 -4.47
CA VAL A 180 10.94 -4.90 -5.12
C VAL A 180 11.43 -6.27 -4.64
N GLY A 181 10.50 -7.18 -4.42
CA GLY A 181 10.79 -8.56 -4.03
C GLY A 181 9.57 -9.47 -4.21
N PRO A 182 9.71 -10.77 -3.96
CA PRO A 182 8.62 -11.71 -4.12
C PRO A 182 7.46 -11.47 -3.15
N GLU A 183 6.28 -11.90 -3.57
CA GLU A 183 5.05 -11.86 -2.78
C GLU A 183 4.55 -13.28 -2.53
N SER A 184 3.78 -13.45 -1.45
CA SER A 184 3.10 -14.69 -1.11
C SER A 184 2.09 -15.11 -2.18
N ARG A 185 2.22 -16.33 -2.68
CA ARG A 185 1.21 -16.90 -3.59
C ARG A 185 -0.15 -17.02 -2.93
N GLN A 186 -0.19 -17.32 -1.62
CA GLN A 186 -1.46 -17.33 -0.87
C GLN A 186 -2.09 -15.94 -0.85
N ALA A 187 -1.35 -14.89 -0.51
CA ALA A 187 -1.87 -13.53 -0.51
C ALA A 187 -2.35 -13.08 -1.90
N VAL A 188 -1.61 -13.42 -2.96
CA VAL A 188 -2.00 -13.14 -4.36
C VAL A 188 -3.32 -13.85 -4.71
N MET A 189 -3.45 -15.13 -4.36
CA MET A 189 -4.70 -15.88 -4.58
C MET A 189 -5.88 -15.29 -3.80
N GLU A 190 -5.67 -14.94 -2.54
CA GLU A 190 -6.69 -14.31 -1.71
C GLU A 190 -7.13 -12.96 -2.29
N MET A 191 -6.21 -12.13 -2.77
CA MET A 191 -6.53 -10.89 -3.47
C MET A 191 -7.35 -11.14 -4.73
N ALA A 192 -7.03 -12.17 -5.50
CA ALA A 192 -7.77 -12.52 -6.72
C ALA A 192 -9.22 -12.95 -6.42
N MET A 193 -9.44 -13.63 -5.30
CA MET A 193 -10.72 -14.27 -4.94
C MET A 193 -11.56 -13.46 -3.94
N LEU A 194 -11.21 -12.23 -3.65
CA LEU A 194 -11.80 -11.41 -2.57
C LEU A 194 -13.30 -11.17 -2.64
N ALA A 195 -13.91 -11.30 -3.81
CA ALA A 195 -15.36 -11.16 -3.97
C ALA A 195 -16.16 -12.15 -3.09
N ALA A 196 -15.51 -13.20 -2.56
CA ALA A 196 -16.15 -14.23 -1.73
C ALA A 196 -16.32 -13.84 -0.24
N ARG A 197 -15.66 -12.77 0.23
CA ARG A 197 -15.74 -12.38 1.65
C ARG A 197 -16.32 -10.95 1.81
N PRO A 198 -17.52 -10.81 2.41
CA PRO A 198 -18.12 -9.50 2.64
C PRO A 198 -17.20 -8.62 3.47
N ARG A 199 -17.07 -7.35 3.10
CA ARG A 199 -16.33 -6.36 3.87
C ARG A 199 -17.25 -5.71 4.88
N VAL A 200 -16.83 -5.67 6.13
CA VAL A 200 -17.55 -4.97 7.20
C VAL A 200 -16.82 -3.66 7.46
N GLY A 201 -17.36 -2.58 6.89
CA GLY A 201 -16.87 -1.23 7.19
C GLY A 201 -17.39 -0.76 8.57
N ARG A 202 -16.51 -0.11 9.34
CA ARG A 202 -16.90 0.60 10.56
C ARG A 202 -17.34 2.02 10.19
N ARG A 203 -18.63 2.28 10.21
CA ARG A 203 -19.21 3.57 9.78
C ARG A 203 -18.80 4.77 10.62
N THR A 204 -18.26 4.55 11.80
CA THR A 204 -17.81 5.59 12.74
C THR A 204 -16.31 5.89 12.60
N LEU A 205 -15.56 5.06 11.88
CA LEU A 205 -14.14 5.30 11.62
C LEU A 205 -14.01 6.25 10.43
N PRO A 206 -13.30 7.38 10.55
CA PRO A 206 -12.98 8.23 9.40
C PRO A 206 -12.11 7.46 8.40
N VAL A 207 -12.50 7.45 7.13
CA VAL A 207 -11.74 6.78 6.06
C VAL A 207 -11.66 7.70 4.84
N LEU A 208 -10.45 7.79 4.28
CA LEU A 208 -10.16 8.44 3.02
C LEU A 208 -9.70 7.39 2.00
N VAL A 209 -10.21 7.46 0.78
CA VAL A 209 -9.79 6.61 -0.35
C VAL A 209 -9.19 7.50 -1.43
N ILE A 210 -7.96 7.22 -1.84
CA ILE A 210 -7.27 7.98 -2.90
C ILE A 210 -6.81 7.01 -3.99
N GLY A 211 -7.03 7.37 -5.25
CA GLY A 211 -6.50 6.64 -6.41
C GLY A 211 -6.02 7.57 -7.50
N GLY A 212 -5.11 7.10 -8.33
CA GLY A 212 -4.68 7.80 -9.55
C GLY A 212 -5.71 7.66 -10.66
N GLU A 213 -5.88 8.72 -11.47
CA GLU A 213 -6.77 8.64 -12.64
C GLU A 213 -6.18 7.78 -13.76
N ASP A 214 -4.85 7.69 -13.82
CA ASP A 214 -4.11 6.88 -14.79
C ASP A 214 -3.58 5.54 -14.19
N ASP A 215 -4.18 5.10 -13.08
CA ASP A 215 -3.85 3.78 -12.51
C ASP A 215 -4.25 2.66 -13.47
N VAL A 216 -3.24 2.03 -14.09
CA VAL A 216 -3.41 0.91 -15.03
C VAL A 216 -3.63 -0.42 -14.30
N VAL A 217 -3.12 -0.52 -13.06
CA VAL A 217 -3.26 -1.74 -12.24
C VAL A 217 -4.69 -1.88 -11.73
N PHE A 218 -5.22 -0.82 -11.11
CA PHE A 218 -6.59 -0.79 -10.58
C PHE A 218 -7.32 0.47 -11.04
N PRO A 219 -8.15 0.36 -12.09
CA PRO A 219 -8.87 1.51 -12.62
C PRO A 219 -9.68 2.27 -11.56
N PRO A 220 -9.70 3.62 -11.61
CA PRO A 220 -10.31 4.45 -10.56
C PRO A 220 -11.82 4.24 -10.36
N SER A 221 -12.51 3.56 -11.28
CA SER A 221 -13.90 3.14 -11.11
C SER A 221 -14.12 2.21 -9.91
N HIS A 222 -13.08 1.49 -9.45
CA HIS A 222 -13.16 0.60 -8.29
C HIS A 222 -13.12 1.33 -6.94
N LEU A 223 -12.65 2.57 -6.89
CA LEU A 223 -12.53 3.34 -5.65
C LEU A 223 -13.87 3.51 -4.94
N PHE A 224 -14.93 3.76 -5.70
CA PHE A 224 -16.29 3.89 -5.17
C PHE A 224 -16.75 2.67 -4.37
N PHE A 225 -16.51 1.47 -4.92
CA PHE A 225 -16.93 0.22 -4.25
C PHE A 225 -16.10 -0.06 -2.99
N THR A 226 -14.84 0.38 -2.95
CA THR A 226 -14.02 0.30 -1.74
C THR A 226 -14.48 1.31 -0.70
N ALA A 227 -14.87 2.52 -1.10
CA ALA A 227 -15.30 3.59 -0.21
C ALA A 227 -16.68 3.35 0.42
N LEU A 228 -17.61 2.72 -0.32
CA LEU A 228 -19.02 2.59 0.06
C LEU A 228 -19.25 1.95 1.45
N PRO A 229 -18.63 0.81 1.82
CA PRO A 229 -18.81 0.20 3.14
C PRO A 229 -18.37 1.09 4.30
N TRP A 230 -17.39 1.97 4.05
CA TRP A 230 -16.79 2.87 5.04
C TRP A 230 -17.45 4.25 5.09
N ARG A 231 -18.29 4.60 4.11
CA ARG A 231 -18.78 5.96 3.84
C ARG A 231 -17.62 6.96 3.66
N ALA A 232 -16.55 6.48 3.03
CA ALA A 232 -15.32 7.21 2.87
C ALA A 232 -15.42 8.34 1.85
N GLU A 233 -14.67 9.41 2.11
CA GLU A 233 -14.35 10.42 1.09
C GLU A 233 -13.47 9.78 0.01
N VAL A 234 -13.70 10.14 -1.26
CA VAL A 234 -12.93 9.62 -2.41
C VAL A 234 -12.25 10.77 -3.13
N ILE A 235 -10.94 10.67 -3.29
CA ILE A 235 -10.13 11.61 -4.06
C ILE A 235 -9.52 10.87 -5.25
N ARG A 236 -9.66 11.43 -6.45
CA ARG A 236 -8.94 11.00 -7.66
C ARG A 236 -7.86 12.03 -7.97
N VAL A 237 -6.63 11.55 -8.15
CA VAL A 237 -5.49 12.42 -8.44
C VAL A 237 -5.23 12.38 -9.94
N PRO A 238 -5.46 13.49 -10.67
CA PRO A 238 -5.20 13.56 -12.10
C PRO A 238 -3.74 13.26 -12.43
N ASN A 239 -3.52 12.54 -13.52
CA ASN A 239 -2.23 12.13 -14.07
C ASN A 239 -1.38 11.25 -13.13
N ALA A 240 -1.94 10.70 -12.07
CA ALA A 240 -1.21 9.81 -11.15
C ALA A 240 -1.47 8.34 -11.49
N GLY A 241 -0.42 7.52 -11.39
CA GLY A 241 -0.47 6.07 -11.57
C GLY A 241 -0.79 5.31 -10.27
N HIS A 242 -0.38 4.06 -10.22
CA HIS A 242 -0.62 3.17 -9.08
C HIS A 242 0.29 3.46 -7.88
N MET A 243 1.56 3.77 -8.12
CA MET A 243 2.59 3.96 -7.07
C MET A 243 2.53 5.33 -6.42
N LEU A 244 1.33 5.77 -6.00
CA LEU A 244 1.04 7.08 -5.42
C LEU A 244 2.08 7.63 -4.43
N PRO A 245 2.74 6.82 -3.56
CA PRO A 245 3.72 7.35 -2.60
C PRO A 245 5.03 7.84 -3.21
N ILE A 246 5.36 7.36 -4.40
CA ILE A 246 6.63 7.65 -5.09
C ILE A 246 6.44 8.13 -6.54
N ASP A 247 5.19 8.21 -7.00
CA ASP A 247 4.82 8.78 -8.28
C ASP A 247 5.22 10.26 -8.37
N THR A 248 5.36 10.80 -9.58
CA THR A 248 5.63 12.24 -9.81
C THR A 248 4.65 13.17 -9.08
N HIS A 249 3.42 12.70 -8.87
CA HIS A 249 2.36 13.44 -8.19
C HIS A 249 2.25 13.18 -6.68
N TRP A 250 3.23 12.50 -6.07
CA TRP A 250 3.21 12.13 -4.65
C TRP A 250 2.94 13.31 -3.70
N GLN A 251 3.45 14.50 -3.99
CA GLN A 251 3.24 15.69 -3.14
C GLN A 251 1.77 16.09 -3.04
N ARG A 252 1.03 15.98 -4.15
CA ARG A 252 -0.42 16.23 -4.18
C ARG A 252 -1.15 15.21 -3.33
N VAL A 253 -0.80 13.93 -3.47
CA VAL A 253 -1.37 12.84 -2.65
C VAL A 253 -1.10 13.08 -1.17
N ALA A 254 0.14 13.34 -0.79
CA ALA A 254 0.55 13.60 0.60
C ALA A 254 -0.14 14.85 1.19
N THR A 255 -0.38 15.89 0.36
CA THR A 255 -1.09 17.10 0.78
C THR A 255 -2.56 16.81 1.07
N HIS A 256 -3.25 16.06 0.21
CA HIS A 256 -4.64 15.64 0.46
C HIS A 256 -4.76 14.85 1.77
N ILE A 257 -3.84 13.90 2.00
CA ILE A 257 -3.82 13.15 3.26
C ILE A 257 -3.62 14.09 4.47
N LEU A 258 -2.66 15.01 4.37
CA LEU A 258 -2.36 15.94 5.47
C LEU A 258 -3.57 16.81 5.82
N GLU A 259 -4.20 17.42 4.82
CA GLU A 259 -5.37 18.29 4.99
C GLU A 259 -6.52 17.50 5.62
N TRP A 260 -6.72 16.26 5.18
CA TRP A 260 -7.76 15.39 5.70
C TRP A 260 -7.45 14.94 7.14
N VAL A 261 -6.26 14.43 7.44
CA VAL A 261 -5.87 13.97 8.80
C VAL A 261 -5.89 15.10 9.84
N VAL A 262 -5.63 16.34 9.41
CA VAL A 262 -5.69 17.51 10.32
C VAL A 262 -7.12 17.91 10.64
N ARG A 263 -8.06 17.62 9.75
CA ARG A 263 -9.49 17.89 9.93
C ARG A 263 -10.17 16.86 10.85
N GLU A 264 -9.76 15.58 10.76
CA GLU A 264 -10.22 14.46 11.58
C GLU A 264 -9.49 14.37 12.93
#